data_a2c30499ad121a3523b2aa4d048eed16
#
_entry.id   a2c30499ad121a3523b2aa4d048eed16
#
_cell.length_a   1.000
_cell.length_b   1.000
_cell.length_c   1.000
_cell.angle_alpha   90.00
_cell.angle_beta   90.00
_cell.angle_gamma   90.00
#
_symmetry.space_group_name_H-M   'P 1'
#
loop_
_entity.id
_entity.type
_entity.pdbx_description
1 polymer ?
#
loop_
_entity_poly.entity_id
_entity_poly.type
_entity_poly.pdbx_seq_one_letter_code
_entity_poly.pdbx_strand_id
1 'polypeptide(L)'
;MKKRLITGILYIGVIVGFFFLRNIHPWLFGILIYAFSLIGTYEMVHACSFRKQNEDGTLQAPAFPLAFSQKVAVYIYAALFTPVYYLVEYLAPEEGFRGLLNLSFLFALALLCLLVFDHKRCSLQGAGGAMLCGFYPTVLLSTMMLANDLPAGTLALLIIFVISPVADTIAIVVGS
;
A
#
# COMPACT_ATOMS: atom_id res chain seq x y z
N MET A 1 -25.38 -6.63 9.43
CA MET A 1 -25.54 -5.29 8.85
C MET A 1 -25.01 -4.16 9.74
N LYS A 2 -25.39 -4.03 11.01
CA LYS A 2 -24.96 -2.93 11.91
C LYS A 2 -23.44 -2.73 12.02
N LYS A 3 -22.62 -3.80 12.12
CA LYS A 3 -21.15 -3.70 12.20
C LYS A 3 -20.54 -3.08 10.97
N ARG A 4 -20.99 -3.44 9.77
CA ARG A 4 -20.48 -2.87 8.49
C ARG A 4 -20.83 -1.39 8.34
N LEU A 5 -22.04 -1.00 8.78
CA LEU A 5 -22.46 0.40 8.78
C LEU A 5 -21.59 1.27 9.69
N ILE A 6 -21.33 0.78 10.92
CA ILE A 6 -20.50 1.49 11.90
C ILE A 6 -19.06 1.65 11.37
N THR A 7 -18.48 0.59 10.79
CA THR A 7 -17.14 0.65 10.21
C THR A 7 -17.07 1.64 9.03
N GLY A 8 -18.10 1.66 8.18
CA GLY A 8 -18.19 2.61 7.06
C GLY A 8 -18.28 4.07 7.52
N ILE A 9 -19.12 4.36 8.53
CA ILE A 9 -19.24 5.71 9.10
C ILE A 9 -17.92 6.15 9.75
N LEU A 10 -17.25 5.25 10.49
CA LEU A 10 -15.97 5.54 11.12
C LEU A 10 -14.88 5.80 10.06
N TYR A 11 -14.86 5.02 8.98
CA TYR A 11 -13.94 5.21 7.85
C TYR A 11 -14.14 6.57 7.19
N ILE A 12 -15.39 6.94 6.87
CA ILE A 12 -15.72 8.25 6.30
C ILE A 12 -15.32 9.37 7.28
N GLY A 13 -15.59 9.21 8.57
CA GLY A 13 -15.22 10.18 9.60
C GLY A 13 -13.70 10.41 9.67
N VAL A 14 -12.91 9.37 9.59
CA VAL A 14 -11.43 9.45 9.55
C VAL A 14 -10.98 10.20 8.29
N ILE A 15 -11.48 9.84 7.11
CA ILE A 15 -11.11 10.51 5.85
C ILE A 15 -11.47 11.98 5.89
N VAL A 16 -12.68 12.32 6.30
CA VAL A 16 -13.14 13.72 6.39
C VAL A 16 -12.28 14.48 7.41
N GLY A 17 -11.98 13.89 8.56
CA GLY A 17 -11.11 14.51 9.57
C GLY A 17 -9.73 14.83 9.02
N PHE A 18 -9.08 13.90 8.32
CA PHE A 18 -7.77 14.15 7.71
C PHE A 18 -7.82 15.12 6.53
N PHE A 19 -8.94 15.16 5.80
CA PHE A 19 -9.15 16.14 4.75
C PHE A 19 -9.23 17.57 5.30
N PHE A 20 -9.83 17.78 6.48
CA PHE A 20 -9.79 19.07 7.19
C PHE A 20 -8.40 19.38 7.76
N LEU A 21 -7.72 18.38 8.34
CA LEU A 21 -6.36 18.52 8.87
C LEU A 21 -5.33 18.89 7.79
N ARG A 22 -5.55 18.47 6.54
CA ARG A 22 -4.75 18.88 5.39
C ARG A 22 -4.66 20.40 5.23
N ASN A 23 -5.76 21.12 5.51
CA ASN A 23 -5.77 22.57 5.40
C ASN A 23 -4.90 23.27 6.47
N ILE A 24 -4.56 22.56 7.56
CA ILE A 24 -3.66 23.04 8.61
C ILE A 24 -2.21 22.78 8.20
N HIS A 25 -1.91 21.56 7.74
CA HIS A 25 -0.58 21.18 7.29
C HIS A 25 -0.63 20.05 6.26
N PRO A 26 -0.03 20.22 5.05
CA PRO A 26 -0.10 19.24 3.97
C PRO A 26 0.44 17.85 4.36
N TRP A 27 1.48 17.76 5.19
CA TRP A 27 2.08 16.49 5.58
C TRP A 27 1.26 15.70 6.63
N LEU A 28 0.23 16.29 7.25
CA LEU A 28 -0.72 15.53 8.07
C LEU A 28 -1.51 14.51 7.23
N PHE A 29 -1.81 14.87 5.98
CA PHE A 29 -2.40 13.92 5.02
C PHE A 29 -1.45 12.76 4.70
N GLY A 30 -0.14 13.04 4.60
CA GLY A 30 0.88 12.01 4.40
C GLY A 30 0.92 10.97 5.52
N ILE A 31 0.66 11.35 6.77
CA ILE A 31 0.58 10.40 7.89
C ILE A 31 -0.56 9.40 7.69
N LEU A 32 -1.72 9.85 7.18
CA LEU A 32 -2.84 8.96 6.87
C LEU A 32 -2.46 7.96 5.77
N ILE A 33 -1.87 8.45 4.68
CA ILE A 33 -1.43 7.61 3.56
C ILE A 33 -0.36 6.61 4.04
N TYR A 34 0.55 7.05 4.89
CA TYR A 34 1.56 6.18 5.50
C TYR A 34 0.93 5.05 6.32
N ALA A 35 -0.02 5.37 7.18
CA ALA A 35 -0.73 4.37 7.98
C ALA A 35 -1.46 3.35 7.09
N PHE A 36 -2.19 3.80 6.07
CA PHE A 36 -2.88 2.92 5.13
C PHE A 36 -1.92 2.08 4.30
N SER A 37 -0.78 2.63 3.92
CA SER A 37 0.27 1.89 3.20
C SER A 37 0.83 0.74 4.04
N LEU A 38 1.12 0.98 5.32
CA LEU A 38 1.61 -0.05 6.23
C LEU A 38 0.56 -1.14 6.49
N ILE A 39 -0.69 -0.75 6.76
CA ILE A 39 -1.80 -1.69 6.98
C ILE A 39 -2.04 -2.50 5.71
N GLY A 40 -2.14 -1.86 4.55
CA GLY A 40 -2.36 -2.53 3.27
C GLY A 40 -1.23 -3.51 2.91
N THR A 41 0.03 -3.13 3.17
CA THR A 41 1.18 -4.03 2.98
C THR A 41 1.11 -5.24 3.92
N TYR A 42 0.74 -5.03 5.18
CA TYR A 42 0.57 -6.11 6.15
C TYR A 42 -0.53 -7.09 5.70
N GLU A 43 -1.68 -6.58 5.30
CA GLU A 43 -2.80 -7.40 4.81
C GLU A 43 -2.43 -8.17 3.53
N MET A 44 -1.73 -7.52 2.58
CA MET A 44 -1.27 -8.17 1.35
C MET A 44 -0.27 -9.30 1.63
N VAL A 45 0.72 -9.07 2.51
CA VAL A 45 1.67 -10.11 2.92
C VAL A 45 0.95 -11.27 3.61
N HIS A 46 -0.05 -10.96 4.44
CA HIS A 46 -0.85 -11.97 5.11
C HIS A 46 -1.68 -12.79 4.11
N ALA A 47 -2.38 -12.12 3.19
CA ALA A 47 -3.18 -12.76 2.14
C ALA A 47 -2.34 -13.65 1.23
N CYS A 48 -1.16 -13.18 0.79
CA CYS A 48 -0.24 -13.94 -0.05
C CYS A 48 0.35 -15.16 0.68
N SER A 49 0.54 -15.06 1.99
CA SER A 49 1.10 -16.14 2.82
C SER A 49 0.02 -17.08 3.38
N PHE A 50 -1.27 -16.76 3.18
CA PHE A 50 -2.37 -17.55 3.72
C PHE A 50 -2.43 -18.93 3.07
N ARG A 51 -2.57 -19.97 3.92
CA ARG A 51 -2.76 -21.35 3.50
C ARG A 51 -4.23 -21.74 3.65
N LYS A 52 -4.86 -22.08 2.55
CA LYS A 52 -6.24 -22.56 2.56
C LYS A 52 -6.24 -24.04 2.96
N GLN A 53 -7.16 -24.44 3.85
CA GLN A 53 -7.38 -25.84 4.18
C GLN A 53 -8.36 -26.43 3.17
N ASN A 54 -7.97 -27.55 2.53
CA ASN A 54 -8.84 -28.32 1.66
C ASN A 54 -9.91 -29.06 2.47
N GLU A 55 -10.93 -29.57 1.80
CA GLU A 55 -11.97 -30.39 2.43
C GLU A 55 -11.40 -31.67 3.08
N ASP A 56 -10.28 -32.19 2.56
CA ASP A 56 -9.56 -33.35 3.09
C ASP A 56 -8.68 -33.05 4.31
N GLY A 57 -8.74 -31.83 4.87
CA GLY A 57 -7.91 -31.41 5.98
C GLY A 57 -6.45 -31.08 5.64
N THR A 58 -6.02 -31.26 4.40
CA THR A 58 -4.66 -30.92 3.95
C THR A 58 -4.51 -29.41 3.71
N LEU A 59 -3.36 -28.83 4.11
CA LEU A 59 -3.07 -27.43 3.88
C LEU A 59 -2.57 -27.23 2.43
N GLN A 60 -3.26 -26.39 1.69
CA GLN A 60 -2.83 -25.96 0.36
C GLN A 60 -1.60 -25.06 0.47
N ALA A 61 -0.68 -25.16 -0.48
CA ALA A 61 0.45 -24.25 -0.57
C ALA A 61 -0.05 -22.79 -0.70
N PRO A 62 0.63 -21.81 -0.08
CA PRO A 62 0.26 -20.41 -0.23
C PRO A 62 0.39 -19.98 -1.70
N ALA A 63 -0.44 -19.02 -2.12
CA ALA A 63 -0.40 -18.49 -3.48
C ALA A 63 1.00 -17.95 -3.84
N PHE A 64 1.67 -17.32 -2.86
CA PHE A 64 3.06 -16.89 -2.99
C PHE A 64 3.85 -17.30 -1.74
N PRO A 65 4.81 -18.23 -1.87
CA PRO A 65 5.61 -18.69 -0.74
C PRO A 65 6.72 -17.66 -0.40
N LEU A 66 6.34 -16.61 0.32
CA LEU A 66 7.25 -15.54 0.76
C LEU A 66 8.21 -16.08 1.84
N ALA A 67 9.51 -16.05 1.56
CA ALA A 67 10.55 -16.30 2.55
C ALA A 67 10.58 -15.18 3.61
N PHE A 68 11.11 -15.47 4.79
CA PHE A 68 11.20 -14.48 5.87
C PHE A 68 12.00 -13.24 5.45
N SER A 69 13.14 -13.42 4.77
CA SER A 69 13.96 -12.32 4.25
C SER A 69 13.20 -11.44 3.25
N GLN A 70 12.38 -12.02 2.39
CA GLN A 70 11.53 -11.30 1.45
C GLN A 70 10.43 -10.49 2.17
N LYS A 71 9.80 -11.06 3.21
CA LYS A 71 8.82 -10.33 4.04
C LYS A 71 9.44 -9.13 4.73
N VAL A 72 10.63 -9.31 5.30
CA VAL A 72 11.37 -8.21 5.95
C VAL A 72 11.69 -7.11 4.95
N ALA A 73 12.16 -7.45 3.75
CA ALA A 73 12.42 -6.46 2.69
C ALA A 73 11.16 -5.68 2.30
N VAL A 74 9.99 -6.33 2.19
CA VAL A 74 8.70 -5.70 1.91
C VAL A 74 8.32 -4.70 3.02
N TYR A 75 8.45 -5.09 4.28
CA TYR A 75 8.11 -4.20 5.40
C TYR A 75 9.07 -3.02 5.52
N ILE A 76 10.38 -3.23 5.30
CA ILE A 76 11.37 -2.14 5.27
C ILE A 76 11.02 -1.16 4.14
N TYR A 77 10.72 -1.67 2.95
CA TYR A 77 10.33 -0.84 1.82
C TYR A 77 9.09 0.00 2.13
N ALA A 78 8.02 -0.61 2.64
CA ALA A 78 6.80 0.10 2.99
C ALA A 78 7.03 1.14 4.10
N ALA A 79 7.87 0.83 5.10
CA ALA A 79 8.20 1.74 6.18
C ALA A 79 9.05 2.94 5.72
N LEU A 80 9.91 2.77 4.73
CA LEU A 80 10.77 3.83 4.21
C LEU A 80 10.09 4.68 3.13
N PHE A 81 9.06 4.18 2.47
CA PHE A 81 8.49 4.79 1.27
C PHE A 81 8.04 6.23 1.50
N THR A 82 7.13 6.47 2.42
CA THR A 82 6.62 7.80 2.74
C THR A 82 7.67 8.72 3.40
N PRO A 83 8.46 8.26 4.39
CA PRO A 83 9.54 9.07 4.94
C PRO A 83 10.57 9.52 3.90
N VAL A 84 10.94 8.66 2.96
CA VAL A 84 11.90 9.02 1.88
C VAL A 84 11.31 10.08 0.97
N TYR A 85 10.01 10.02 0.64
CA TYR A 85 9.36 11.07 -0.14
C TYR A 85 9.54 12.44 0.50
N TYR A 86 9.14 12.58 1.78
CA TYR A 86 9.22 13.86 2.48
C TYR A 86 10.66 14.31 2.74
N LEU A 87 11.58 13.37 2.98
CA LEU A 87 12.98 13.70 3.17
C LEU A 87 13.60 14.26 1.88
N VAL A 88 13.35 13.61 0.76
CA VAL A 88 13.87 14.05 -0.54
C VAL A 88 13.24 15.38 -0.96
N GLU A 89 11.93 15.53 -0.79
CA GLU A 89 11.21 16.77 -1.08
C GLU A 89 11.72 17.94 -0.22
N TYR A 90 12.09 17.69 1.03
CA TYR A 90 12.70 18.69 1.92
C TYR A 90 14.11 19.08 1.49
N LEU A 91 14.94 18.12 1.07
CA LEU A 91 16.33 18.34 0.68
C LEU A 91 16.46 18.91 -0.74
N ALA A 92 15.61 18.49 -1.64
CA ALA A 92 15.57 18.87 -3.04
C ALA A 92 14.10 19.00 -3.49
N PRO A 93 13.53 20.20 -3.40
CA PRO A 93 12.14 20.46 -3.78
C PRO A 93 11.85 19.99 -5.21
N GLU A 94 10.66 19.40 -5.42
CA GLU A 94 10.18 18.80 -6.68
C GLU A 94 10.87 17.46 -7.07
N GLU A 95 11.81 16.96 -6.27
CA GLU A 95 12.51 15.69 -6.52
C GLU A 95 11.96 14.50 -5.70
N GLY A 96 10.96 14.69 -4.88
CA GLY A 96 10.38 13.65 -4.01
C GLY A 96 9.95 12.41 -4.79
N PHE A 97 9.35 12.58 -5.98
CA PHE A 97 8.98 11.47 -6.86
C PHE A 97 10.18 10.66 -7.36
N ARG A 98 11.30 11.31 -7.70
CA ARG A 98 12.55 10.63 -8.07
C ARG A 98 13.11 9.82 -6.91
N GLY A 99 12.98 10.33 -5.68
CA GLY A 99 13.32 9.58 -4.47
C GLY A 99 12.56 8.27 -4.36
N LEU A 100 11.24 8.30 -4.61
CA LEU A 100 10.41 7.10 -4.62
C LEU A 100 10.77 6.10 -5.71
N LEU A 101 11.08 6.57 -6.93
CA LEU A 101 11.54 5.72 -8.02
C LEU A 101 12.86 5.02 -7.68
N ASN A 102 13.82 5.77 -7.13
CA ASN A 102 15.11 5.22 -6.70
C ASN A 102 14.93 4.18 -5.59
N LEU A 103 14.08 4.45 -4.58
CA LEU A 103 13.79 3.48 -3.53
C LEU A 103 13.12 2.22 -4.08
N SER A 104 12.20 2.37 -5.03
CA SER A 104 11.52 1.26 -5.69
C SER A 104 12.49 0.40 -6.51
N PHE A 105 13.43 1.03 -7.20
CA PHE A 105 14.51 0.33 -7.91
C PHE A 105 15.42 -0.42 -6.94
N LEU A 106 15.84 0.21 -5.83
CA LEU A 106 16.64 -0.44 -4.79
C LEU A 106 15.91 -1.63 -4.17
N PHE A 107 14.62 -1.53 -3.94
CA PHE A 107 13.80 -2.63 -3.43
C PHE A 107 13.76 -3.80 -4.42
N ALA A 108 13.54 -3.54 -5.70
CA ALA A 108 13.57 -4.57 -6.74
C ALA A 108 14.96 -5.25 -6.81
N LEU A 109 16.03 -4.46 -6.78
CA LEU A 109 17.41 -4.97 -6.76
C LEU A 109 17.67 -5.82 -5.50
N ALA A 110 17.21 -5.38 -4.33
CA ALA A 110 17.34 -6.14 -3.09
C ALA A 110 16.64 -7.51 -3.17
N LEU A 111 15.44 -7.57 -3.76
CA LEU A 111 14.74 -8.85 -3.97
C LEU A 111 15.49 -9.77 -4.93
N LEU A 112 16.10 -9.24 -6.00
CA LEU A 112 16.94 -10.00 -6.90
C LEU A 112 18.21 -10.50 -6.20
N CYS A 113 18.85 -9.66 -5.38
CA CYS A 113 19.99 -10.09 -4.56
C CYS A 113 19.60 -11.22 -3.60
N LEU A 114 18.46 -11.10 -2.91
CA LEU A 114 17.96 -12.16 -2.03
C LEU A 114 17.71 -13.46 -2.79
N LEU A 115 17.21 -13.39 -4.03
CA LEU A 115 16.98 -14.56 -4.88
C LEU A 115 18.29 -15.27 -5.22
N VAL A 116 19.38 -14.52 -5.46
CA VAL A 116 20.70 -15.07 -5.78
C VAL A 116 21.41 -15.60 -4.53
N PHE A 117 21.49 -14.79 -3.47
CA PHE A 117 22.27 -15.14 -2.27
C PHE A 117 21.56 -16.14 -1.35
N ASP A 118 20.22 -16.11 -1.28
CA ASP A 118 19.42 -17.03 -0.44
C ASP A 118 18.52 -17.93 -1.31
N HIS A 119 19.07 -18.44 -2.42
CA HIS A 119 18.35 -19.25 -3.41
C HIS A 119 17.71 -20.52 -2.83
N LYS A 120 18.19 -21.02 -1.68
CA LYS A 120 17.62 -22.20 -1.01
C LYS A 120 16.28 -21.92 -0.34
N ARG A 121 16.04 -20.67 0.07
CA ARG A 121 14.81 -20.25 0.80
C ARG A 121 13.93 -19.32 -0.04
N CYS A 122 14.53 -18.58 -0.96
CA CYS A 122 13.84 -17.63 -1.83
C CYS A 122 13.53 -18.27 -3.17
N SER A 123 12.26 -18.23 -3.58
CA SER A 123 11.81 -18.64 -4.90
C SER A 123 11.52 -17.43 -5.78
N LEU A 124 11.55 -17.59 -7.09
CA LEU A 124 11.15 -16.55 -8.05
C LEU A 124 9.67 -16.15 -7.84
N GLN A 125 8.81 -17.14 -7.57
CA GLN A 125 7.41 -16.91 -7.26
C GLN A 125 7.25 -16.08 -5.97
N GLY A 126 8.07 -16.35 -4.94
CA GLY A 126 8.12 -15.55 -3.71
C GLY A 126 8.61 -14.13 -3.96
N ALA A 127 9.61 -13.93 -4.82
CA ALA A 127 10.09 -12.60 -5.20
C ALA A 127 9.01 -11.78 -5.94
N GLY A 128 8.30 -12.41 -6.89
CA GLY A 128 7.14 -11.78 -7.56
C GLY A 128 6.01 -11.42 -6.58
N GLY A 129 5.71 -12.30 -5.63
CA GLY A 129 4.75 -12.02 -4.55
C GLY A 129 5.22 -10.88 -3.63
N ALA A 130 6.51 -10.82 -3.30
CA ALA A 130 7.09 -9.74 -2.52
C ALA A 130 7.01 -8.38 -3.26
N MET A 131 7.29 -8.36 -4.56
CA MET A 131 7.10 -7.17 -5.39
C MET A 131 5.65 -6.70 -5.39
N LEU A 132 4.70 -7.63 -5.58
CA LEU A 132 3.27 -7.30 -5.54
C LEU A 132 2.87 -6.73 -4.18
N CYS A 133 3.27 -7.36 -3.08
CA CYS A 133 2.96 -6.92 -1.72
C CYS A 133 3.58 -5.56 -1.37
N GLY A 134 4.76 -5.26 -1.88
CA GLY A 134 5.43 -3.98 -1.69
C GLY A 134 4.83 -2.89 -2.57
N PHE A 135 4.78 -3.09 -3.88
CA PHE A 135 4.38 -2.05 -4.83
C PHE A 135 2.89 -1.72 -4.80
N TYR A 136 2.02 -2.73 -4.75
CA TYR A 136 0.59 -2.49 -4.89
C TYR A 136 0.03 -1.51 -3.85
N PRO A 137 0.22 -1.69 -2.53
CA PRO A 137 -0.30 -0.72 -1.57
C PRO A 137 0.50 0.58 -1.52
N THR A 138 1.84 0.52 -1.55
CA THR A 138 2.66 1.72 -1.36
C THR A 138 2.60 2.67 -2.55
N VAL A 139 2.78 2.15 -3.78
CA VAL A 139 2.80 2.98 -5.00
C VAL A 139 1.41 3.55 -5.29
N LEU A 140 0.35 2.74 -5.18
CA LEU A 140 -1.00 3.26 -5.43
C LEU A 140 -1.41 4.33 -4.42
N LEU A 141 -1.11 4.14 -3.15
CA LEU A 141 -1.45 5.14 -2.14
C LEU A 141 -0.58 6.40 -2.25
N SER A 142 0.68 6.28 -2.71
CA SER A 142 1.53 7.45 -2.93
C SER A 142 1.05 8.36 -4.06
N THR A 143 0.29 7.83 -5.04
CA THR A 143 -0.33 8.69 -6.05
C THR A 143 -1.30 9.70 -5.45
N MET A 144 -1.89 9.39 -4.30
CA MET A 144 -2.72 10.35 -3.56
C MET A 144 -1.89 11.48 -2.95
N MET A 145 -0.64 11.21 -2.54
CA MET A 145 0.29 12.26 -2.07
C MET A 145 0.64 13.18 -3.23
N LEU A 146 0.99 12.63 -4.40
CA LEU A 146 1.26 13.41 -5.59
C LEU A 146 0.03 14.22 -6.04
N ALA A 147 -1.16 13.62 -5.99
CA ALA A 147 -2.40 14.32 -6.29
C ALA A 147 -2.68 15.46 -5.30
N ASN A 148 -2.25 15.31 -4.04
CA ASN A 148 -2.38 16.34 -3.02
C ASN A 148 -1.57 17.61 -3.33
N ASP A 149 -0.40 17.45 -3.96
CA ASP A 149 0.53 18.54 -4.25
C ASP A 149 0.19 19.29 -5.56
N LEU A 150 -0.81 18.79 -6.32
CA LEU A 150 -1.30 19.49 -7.51
C LEU A 150 -2.08 20.77 -7.16
N PRO A 151 -2.10 21.77 -8.03
CA PRO A 151 -2.89 23.00 -7.84
C PRO A 151 -4.39 22.74 -7.58
N ALA A 152 -4.95 21.70 -8.21
CA ALA A 152 -6.32 21.22 -7.99
C ALA A 152 -6.40 20.00 -7.07
N GLY A 153 -5.42 19.77 -6.21
CA GLY A 153 -5.28 18.56 -5.40
C GLY A 153 -6.49 18.27 -4.52
N THR A 154 -7.14 19.29 -3.99
CA THR A 154 -8.39 19.15 -3.23
C THR A 154 -9.49 18.46 -4.06
N LEU A 155 -9.68 18.91 -5.29
CA LEU A 155 -10.67 18.33 -6.20
C LEU A 155 -10.29 16.91 -6.61
N ALA A 156 -9.01 16.68 -6.93
CA ALA A 156 -8.51 15.36 -7.29
C ALA A 156 -8.74 14.33 -6.18
N LEU A 157 -8.39 14.66 -4.94
CA LEU A 157 -8.61 13.79 -3.78
C LEU A 157 -10.10 13.56 -3.51
N LEU A 158 -10.93 14.60 -3.61
CA LEU A 158 -12.39 14.49 -3.45
C LEU A 158 -12.97 13.50 -4.47
N ILE A 159 -12.54 13.58 -5.72
CA ILE A 159 -12.97 12.66 -6.78
C ILE A 159 -12.54 11.23 -6.44
N ILE A 160 -11.30 11.00 -6.03
CA ILE A 160 -10.79 9.68 -5.67
C ILE A 160 -11.61 9.07 -4.51
N PHE A 161 -11.85 9.84 -3.45
CA PHE A 161 -12.59 9.36 -2.28
C PHE A 161 -14.09 9.16 -2.54
N VAL A 162 -14.69 9.87 -3.48
CA VAL A 162 -16.11 9.70 -3.85
C VAL A 162 -16.28 8.56 -4.84
N ILE A 163 -15.40 8.44 -5.83
CA ILE A 163 -15.53 7.40 -6.87
C ILE A 163 -15.43 6.00 -6.28
N SER A 164 -14.51 5.76 -5.34
CA SER A 164 -14.29 4.43 -4.76
C SER A 164 -15.54 3.85 -4.08
N PRO A 165 -16.19 4.51 -3.11
CA PRO A 165 -17.42 3.99 -2.50
C PRO A 165 -18.60 3.92 -3.47
N VAL A 166 -18.68 4.83 -4.44
CA VAL A 166 -19.74 4.82 -5.47
C VAL A 166 -19.57 3.61 -6.37
N ALA A 167 -18.35 3.32 -6.82
CA ALA A 167 -18.06 2.15 -7.64
C ALA A 167 -18.42 0.85 -6.91
N ASP A 168 -18.05 0.73 -5.63
CA ASP A 168 -18.40 -0.43 -4.81
C ASP A 168 -19.92 -0.59 -4.64
N THR A 169 -20.64 0.52 -4.43
CA THR A 169 -22.09 0.51 -4.30
C THR A 169 -22.78 0.08 -5.60
N ILE A 170 -22.31 0.60 -6.74
CA ILE A 170 -22.81 0.23 -8.06
C ILE A 170 -22.52 -1.25 -8.34
N ALA A 171 -21.32 -1.74 -8.01
CA ALA A 171 -20.96 -3.14 -8.21
C ALA A 171 -21.87 -4.10 -7.41
N ILE A 172 -22.29 -3.72 -6.21
CA ILE A 172 -23.23 -4.49 -5.40
C ILE A 172 -24.61 -4.48 -6.04
N VAL A 173 -25.08 -3.34 -6.54
CA VAL A 173 -26.43 -3.20 -7.14
C VAL A 173 -26.53 -3.94 -8.48
N VAL A 174 -25.47 -3.88 -9.30
CA VAL A 174 -25.47 -4.53 -10.64
C VAL A 174 -25.13 -6.02 -10.53
N GLY A 175 -24.40 -6.44 -9.50
CA GLY A 175 -23.99 -7.84 -9.30
C GLY A 175 -24.99 -8.69 -8.49
N SER A 176 -26.07 -8.10 -8.02
CA SER A 176 -27.18 -8.81 -7.34
C SER A 176 -28.32 -9.09 -8.30
#